data_898427efe4c137e4fc03b28c749d097f
#
_entry.id   898427efe4c137e4fc03b28c749d097f
#
_cell.length_a   1.000
_cell.length_b   1.000
_cell.length_c   1.000
_cell.angle_alpha   90.00
_cell.angle_beta   90.00
_cell.angle_gamma   90.00
#
_symmetry.space_group_name_H-M   'P 1'
#
loop_
_entity.id
_entity.type
_entity.pdbx_description
1 polymer ?
#
loop_
_entity_poly.entity_id
_entity_poly.type
_entity_poly.pdbx_seq_one_letter_code
_entity_poly.pdbx_strand_id
1 'polypeptide(L)'
;MKTIVKVCCTFCCMGLFFNCFAAKVDTLDVQSTVMQKTLKAPVILPDSYQNGERQYPVVYLLHGGQGSYRDWLSKLSDKQLLNKLANQYQIIIVTPEGGSTSYYFDSPLDKASQFETFISKELVQKVDETYRTIKDRKGRIIAGLSMGGHGAMYISARHPDIYCAAGSMSGVMDLNTKLWKVPADFAKSRDKNFARLLGAPKDTVSPYREYCAVGLVDKMKANDVKLIFDCGFDDIMIAPNRELHQLLLANGTPHEYIERPGRHEWPYWENAVTYQFLFFQKVFKANGSL
;
A
#
# COMPACT_ATOMS: atom_id res chain seq x y z
N MET A 1 -49.36 3.85 66.87
CA MET A 1 -48.11 4.42 66.38
C MET A 1 -47.46 3.43 65.42
N LYS A 2 -47.50 3.71 64.14
CA LYS A 2 -46.85 2.86 63.10
C LYS A 2 -45.60 3.57 62.64
N THR A 3 -44.44 2.96 62.91
CA THR A 3 -43.14 3.51 62.54
C THR A 3 -42.84 3.11 61.09
N ILE A 4 -42.69 4.06 60.17
CA ILE A 4 -42.31 3.87 58.77
C ILE A 4 -40.78 3.93 58.70
N VAL A 5 -40.14 2.82 58.38
CA VAL A 5 -38.71 2.77 58.07
C VAL A 5 -38.53 3.10 56.57
N LYS A 6 -37.88 4.24 56.29
CA LYS A 6 -37.44 4.62 54.94
C LYS A 6 -36.13 3.95 54.63
N VAL A 7 -36.16 2.99 53.70
CA VAL A 7 -34.96 2.38 53.10
C VAL A 7 -34.50 3.31 51.96
N CYS A 8 -33.32 3.92 52.14
CA CYS A 8 -32.67 4.74 51.11
C CYS A 8 -31.78 3.82 50.26
N CYS A 9 -32.21 3.45 49.04
CA CYS A 9 -31.37 2.73 48.06
C CYS A 9 -30.45 3.73 47.37
N THR A 10 -29.18 3.75 47.76
CA THR A 10 -28.13 4.50 47.06
C THR A 10 -27.70 3.68 45.84
N PHE A 11 -28.16 4.10 44.68
CA PHE A 11 -27.70 3.55 43.39
C PHE A 11 -26.28 4.08 43.12
N CYS A 12 -25.28 3.23 43.30
CA CYS A 12 -23.90 3.52 42.90
C CYS A 12 -23.78 3.37 41.37
N CYS A 13 -23.90 4.46 40.61
CA CYS A 13 -23.58 4.47 39.19
C CYS A 13 -22.06 4.30 39.01
N MET A 14 -21.62 3.09 38.81
CA MET A 14 -20.26 2.79 38.33
C MET A 14 -20.16 3.24 36.87
N GLY A 15 -19.68 4.44 36.64
CA GLY A 15 -19.38 4.95 35.30
C GLY A 15 -18.24 4.16 34.69
N LEU A 16 -18.55 3.32 33.73
CA LEU A 16 -17.55 2.71 32.84
C LEU A 16 -16.96 3.82 31.95
N PHE A 17 -15.82 4.34 32.34
CA PHE A 17 -15.01 5.20 31.48
C PHE A 17 -14.43 4.32 30.36
N PHE A 18 -15.09 4.28 29.21
CA PHE A 18 -14.46 3.82 27.99
C PHE A 18 -13.40 4.86 27.60
N ASN A 19 -12.15 4.54 27.87
CA ASN A 19 -11.05 5.26 27.29
C ASN A 19 -11.09 5.02 25.77
N CYS A 20 -11.69 5.94 25.03
CA CYS A 20 -11.61 5.97 23.57
C CYS A 20 -10.20 6.47 23.24
N PHE A 21 -9.23 5.57 23.16
CA PHE A 21 -7.92 5.88 22.62
C PHE A 21 -8.09 6.09 21.12
N ALA A 22 -7.94 7.32 20.67
CA ALA A 22 -7.75 7.57 19.24
C ALA A 22 -6.43 6.93 18.83
N ALA A 23 -6.45 6.02 17.84
CA ALA A 23 -5.25 5.40 17.32
C ALA A 23 -4.21 6.49 16.97
N LYS A 24 -2.99 6.31 17.47
CA LYS A 24 -1.93 7.31 17.33
C LYS A 24 -1.35 7.21 15.93
N VAL A 25 -1.53 8.26 15.13
CA VAL A 25 -0.76 8.45 13.89
C VAL A 25 0.53 9.15 14.27
N ASP A 26 1.64 8.44 14.13
CA ASP A 26 2.98 9.00 14.23
C ASP A 26 3.49 9.39 12.83
N THR A 27 4.49 10.24 12.73
CA THR A 27 5.10 10.60 11.44
C THR A 27 6.61 10.48 11.54
N LEU A 28 7.16 9.48 10.88
CA LEU A 28 8.61 9.31 10.75
C LEU A 28 9.18 10.31 9.75
N ASP A 29 10.33 10.89 10.12
CA ASP A 29 11.26 11.50 9.20
C ASP A 29 12.33 10.46 8.84
N VAL A 30 12.37 10.07 7.58
CA VAL A 30 13.29 9.07 7.05
C VAL A 30 14.32 9.77 6.18
N GLN A 31 15.57 9.75 6.63
CA GLN A 31 16.68 10.29 5.85
C GLN A 31 17.01 9.33 4.71
N SER A 32 16.78 9.76 3.48
CA SER A 32 17.26 9.02 2.31
C SER A 32 18.70 9.42 2.01
N THR A 33 19.60 8.47 2.13
CA THR A 33 21.03 8.65 1.82
C THR A 33 21.26 8.67 0.32
N VAL A 34 20.49 7.85 -0.43
CA VAL A 34 20.61 7.77 -1.89
C VAL A 34 20.08 9.02 -2.59
N MET A 35 19.09 9.70 -2.01
CA MET A 35 18.51 10.93 -2.54
C MET A 35 18.95 12.21 -1.81
N GLN A 36 19.70 12.09 -0.73
CA GLN A 36 20.18 13.19 0.12
C GLN A 36 19.06 14.14 0.59
N LYS A 37 17.93 13.59 0.99
CA LYS A 37 16.77 14.34 1.48
C LYS A 37 16.01 13.57 2.54
N THR A 38 15.27 14.29 3.39
CA THR A 38 14.36 13.70 4.37
C THR A 38 12.98 13.55 3.79
N LEU A 39 12.42 12.35 3.89
CA LEU A 39 11.07 12.01 3.41
C LEU A 39 10.20 11.60 4.60
N LYS A 40 8.92 11.90 4.51
CA LYS A 40 7.95 11.62 5.58
C LYS A 40 7.23 10.30 5.35
N ALA A 41 6.98 9.58 6.45
CA ALA A 41 6.20 8.36 6.44
C ALA A 41 5.29 8.31 7.68
N PRO A 42 4.02 8.68 7.58
CA PRO A 42 3.03 8.41 8.63
C PRO A 42 2.94 6.92 8.96
N VAL A 43 2.84 6.63 10.25
CA VAL A 43 2.73 5.28 10.80
C VAL A 43 1.49 5.20 11.66
N ILE A 44 0.59 4.33 11.31
CA ILE A 44 -0.65 4.05 12.02
C ILE A 44 -0.44 2.80 12.86
N LEU A 45 -0.49 2.94 14.16
CA LEU A 45 -0.29 1.87 15.13
C LEU A 45 -1.65 1.36 15.64
N PRO A 46 -1.85 0.04 15.78
CA PRO A 46 -3.04 -0.48 16.47
C PRO A 46 -3.01 -0.08 17.95
N ASP A 47 -4.19 0.05 18.56
CA ASP A 47 -4.33 0.47 19.99
C ASP A 47 -3.57 -0.47 20.93
N SER A 48 -3.55 -1.76 20.62
CA SER A 48 -2.78 -2.78 21.36
C SER A 48 -1.27 -2.54 21.36
N TYR A 49 -0.75 -1.70 20.45
CA TYR A 49 0.67 -1.35 20.42
C TYR A 49 1.13 -0.63 21.68
N GLN A 50 0.24 0.07 22.39
CA GLN A 50 0.58 0.77 23.64
C GLN A 50 0.92 -0.20 24.79
N ASN A 51 0.44 -1.44 24.70
CA ASN A 51 0.53 -2.45 25.76
C ASN A 51 1.38 -3.64 25.33
N GLY A 52 2.39 -3.98 26.12
CA GLY A 52 3.22 -5.18 25.93
C GLY A 52 4.33 -5.04 24.90
N GLU A 53 4.96 -6.17 24.57
CA GLU A 53 6.17 -6.26 23.75
C GLU A 53 5.96 -7.01 22.41
N ARG A 54 4.71 -7.28 22.07
CA ARG A 54 4.37 -7.98 20.82
C ARG A 54 4.97 -7.26 19.60
N GLN A 55 5.50 -8.03 18.66
CA GLN A 55 5.87 -7.58 17.33
C GLN A 55 4.67 -7.64 16.38
N TYR A 56 4.61 -6.73 15.43
CA TYR A 56 3.48 -6.57 14.50
C TYR A 56 3.95 -6.73 13.06
N PRO A 57 3.15 -7.36 12.19
CA PRO A 57 3.37 -7.28 10.77
C PRO A 57 3.08 -5.87 10.23
N VAL A 58 3.68 -5.53 9.10
CA VAL A 58 3.62 -4.19 8.51
C VAL A 58 3.05 -4.24 7.10
N VAL A 59 2.13 -3.32 6.81
CA VAL A 59 1.67 -3.01 5.45
C VAL A 59 2.18 -1.63 5.05
N TYR A 60 3.01 -1.58 4.02
CA TYR A 60 3.47 -0.35 3.37
C TYR A 60 2.47 0.02 2.28
N LEU A 61 1.72 1.13 2.47
CA LEU A 61 0.59 1.53 1.65
C LEU A 61 0.93 2.77 0.82
N LEU A 62 1.24 2.58 -0.45
CA LEU A 62 1.78 3.57 -1.37
C LEU A 62 0.68 4.47 -1.96
N HIS A 63 0.96 5.77 -2.11
CA HIS A 63 0.05 6.74 -2.73
C HIS A 63 0.10 6.72 -4.26
N GLY A 64 -0.89 7.31 -4.91
CA GLY A 64 -0.97 7.45 -6.37
C GLY A 64 -0.15 8.62 -6.94
N GLY A 65 -0.15 8.73 -8.26
CA GLY A 65 0.50 9.82 -8.96
C GLY A 65 -0.06 11.20 -8.56
N GLN A 66 0.80 12.23 -8.54
CA GLN A 66 0.49 13.58 -8.08
C GLN A 66 0.00 13.66 -6.62
N GLY A 67 0.18 12.58 -5.87
CA GLY A 67 -0.14 12.46 -4.46
C GLY A 67 1.06 12.70 -3.55
N SER A 68 0.87 12.38 -2.28
CA SER A 68 1.88 12.48 -1.23
C SER A 68 1.60 11.49 -0.09
N TYR A 69 2.52 11.38 0.85
CA TYR A 69 2.37 10.60 2.08
C TYR A 69 1.09 10.87 2.88
N ARG A 70 0.44 12.03 2.67
CA ARG A 70 -0.79 12.44 3.38
C ARG A 70 -2.06 11.88 2.77
N ASP A 71 -2.03 11.42 1.54
CA ASP A 71 -3.23 11.13 0.75
C ASP A 71 -4.13 10.10 1.43
N TRP A 72 -3.57 9.00 1.89
CA TRP A 72 -4.31 7.96 2.59
C TRP A 72 -4.94 8.41 3.92
N LEU A 73 -4.43 9.48 4.52
CA LEU A 73 -5.00 10.06 5.76
C LEU A 73 -6.01 11.17 5.48
N SER A 74 -5.86 11.88 4.35
CA SER A 74 -6.61 13.11 4.07
C SER A 74 -7.74 12.94 3.06
N LYS A 75 -7.63 12.01 2.11
CA LYS A 75 -8.57 11.88 1.00
C LYS A 75 -9.67 10.83 1.20
N LEU A 76 -9.51 9.91 2.15
CA LEU A 76 -10.58 8.99 2.53
C LEU A 76 -11.79 9.75 3.08
N SER A 77 -13.00 9.29 2.80
CA SER A 77 -14.21 9.84 3.42
C SER A 77 -14.29 9.46 4.90
N ASP A 78 -14.01 8.21 5.23
CA ASP A 78 -13.81 7.76 6.61
C ASP A 78 -12.36 8.01 7.04
N LYS A 79 -12.12 9.12 7.75
CA LYS A 79 -10.78 9.49 8.27
C LYS A 79 -10.21 8.48 9.28
N GLN A 80 -11.04 7.60 9.82
CA GLN A 80 -10.63 6.56 10.76
C GLN A 80 -10.41 5.20 10.11
N LEU A 81 -10.61 5.07 8.80
CA LEU A 81 -10.55 3.77 8.12
C LEU A 81 -9.22 3.04 8.37
N LEU A 82 -8.07 3.70 8.18
CA LEU A 82 -6.78 3.06 8.41
C LEU A 82 -6.58 2.67 9.88
N ASN A 83 -7.07 3.47 10.82
CA ASN A 83 -7.03 3.14 12.25
C ASN A 83 -7.90 1.91 12.54
N LYS A 84 -9.10 1.85 11.97
CA LYS A 84 -9.99 0.68 12.09
C LYS A 84 -9.33 -0.58 11.51
N LEU A 85 -8.70 -0.48 10.34
CA LEU A 85 -7.99 -1.60 9.72
C LEU A 85 -6.78 -2.05 10.55
N ALA A 86 -5.97 -1.11 11.05
CA ALA A 86 -4.83 -1.42 11.92
C ALA A 86 -5.28 -2.17 13.18
N ASN A 87 -6.36 -1.71 13.83
CA ASN A 87 -6.93 -2.33 15.01
C ASN A 87 -7.57 -3.70 14.71
N GLN A 88 -8.39 -3.78 13.67
CA GLN A 88 -9.09 -5.01 13.30
C GLN A 88 -8.12 -6.13 12.97
N TYR A 89 -7.06 -5.82 12.24
CA TYR A 89 -6.10 -6.81 11.75
C TYR A 89 -4.82 -6.89 12.57
N GLN A 90 -4.66 -6.06 13.60
CA GLN A 90 -3.47 -6.04 14.46
C GLN A 90 -2.18 -5.84 13.65
N ILE A 91 -2.16 -4.84 12.77
CA ILE A 91 -1.13 -4.56 11.78
C ILE A 91 -0.67 -3.11 11.93
N ILE A 92 0.62 -2.85 11.73
CA ILE A 92 1.15 -1.51 11.53
C ILE A 92 0.94 -1.13 10.06
N ILE A 93 0.44 0.09 9.80
CA ILE A 93 0.29 0.62 8.44
C ILE A 93 1.24 1.80 8.28
N VAL A 94 2.03 1.81 7.21
CA VAL A 94 2.98 2.89 6.89
C VAL A 94 2.59 3.50 5.55
N THR A 95 2.38 4.83 5.50
CA THR A 95 2.01 5.55 4.26
C THR A 95 3.15 6.49 3.84
N PRO A 96 4.19 5.99 3.14
CA PRO A 96 5.40 6.77 2.86
C PRO A 96 5.24 7.76 1.71
N GLU A 97 6.11 8.78 1.70
CA GLU A 97 6.33 9.62 0.53
C GLU A 97 6.96 8.78 -0.59
N GLY A 98 6.41 8.91 -1.80
CA GLY A 98 6.85 8.19 -2.99
C GLY A 98 7.22 9.10 -4.17
N GLY A 99 7.19 10.43 -3.96
CA GLY A 99 7.33 11.41 -5.03
C GLY A 99 6.10 11.47 -5.96
N SER A 100 5.82 12.62 -6.52
CA SER A 100 4.57 12.86 -7.25
C SER A 100 4.44 12.10 -8.58
N THR A 101 5.57 11.74 -9.22
CA THR A 101 5.59 11.09 -10.54
C THR A 101 6.74 10.09 -10.70
N SER A 102 7.24 9.53 -9.59
CA SER A 102 8.40 8.63 -9.57
C SER A 102 8.11 7.25 -10.11
N TYR A 103 6.85 6.80 -10.06
CA TYR A 103 6.44 5.41 -10.26
C TYR A 103 7.21 4.41 -9.39
N TYR A 104 7.82 4.92 -8.32
CA TYR A 104 8.63 4.15 -7.38
C TYR A 104 9.85 3.47 -8.01
N PHE A 105 10.38 4.05 -9.10
CA PHE A 105 11.63 3.59 -9.71
C PHE A 105 12.87 4.13 -8.98
N ASP A 106 13.97 3.41 -9.13
CA ASP A 106 15.29 4.00 -9.09
C ASP A 106 15.64 4.48 -10.52
N SER A 107 15.59 5.79 -10.70
CA SER A 107 15.89 6.36 -12.00
C SER A 107 17.38 6.23 -12.32
N PRO A 108 17.77 5.65 -13.47
CA PRO A 108 19.16 5.64 -13.90
C PRO A 108 19.67 7.04 -14.29
N LEU A 109 18.77 8.00 -14.56
CA LEU A 109 19.09 9.32 -15.06
C LEU A 109 18.95 10.43 -14.00
N ASP A 110 18.12 10.23 -12.98
CA ASP A 110 17.79 11.24 -11.97
C ASP A 110 18.11 10.71 -10.56
N LYS A 111 19.25 11.12 -10.02
CA LYS A 111 19.68 10.71 -8.67
C LYS A 111 18.77 11.21 -7.55
N ALA A 112 17.93 12.22 -7.80
CA ALA A 112 16.93 12.68 -6.85
C ALA A 112 15.65 11.82 -6.84
N SER A 113 15.56 10.79 -7.70
CA SER A 113 14.43 9.86 -7.84
C SER A 113 14.89 8.41 -7.71
N GLN A 114 15.22 7.98 -6.49
CA GLN A 114 15.67 6.62 -6.13
C GLN A 114 14.67 5.99 -5.16
N PHE A 115 13.40 5.90 -5.60
CA PHE A 115 12.30 5.51 -4.72
C PHE A 115 12.18 4.00 -4.52
N GLU A 116 12.67 3.16 -5.43
CA GLU A 116 12.76 1.72 -5.22
C GLU A 116 13.65 1.40 -4.02
N THR A 117 14.87 1.95 -4.01
CA THR A 117 15.82 1.80 -2.89
C THR A 117 15.27 2.42 -1.60
N PHE A 118 14.66 3.60 -1.69
CA PHE A 118 14.05 4.24 -0.53
C PHE A 118 12.99 3.36 0.13
N ILE A 119 12.04 2.85 -0.64
CA ILE A 119 10.92 2.05 -0.12
C ILE A 119 11.36 0.65 0.34
N SER A 120 12.25 -0.01 -0.42
CA SER A 120 12.63 -1.39 -0.12
C SER A 120 13.75 -1.55 0.91
N LYS A 121 14.53 -0.50 1.15
CA LYS A 121 15.69 -0.55 2.07
C LYS A 121 15.61 0.50 3.17
N GLU A 122 15.73 1.78 2.82
CA GLU A 122 15.89 2.85 3.81
C GLU A 122 14.66 3.00 4.72
N LEU A 123 13.46 2.99 4.14
CA LEU A 123 12.21 3.05 4.90
C LEU A 123 12.00 1.81 5.76
N VAL A 124 12.20 0.61 5.20
CA VAL A 124 12.03 -0.66 5.93
C VAL A 124 12.97 -0.71 7.13
N GLN A 125 14.24 -0.38 6.93
CA GLN A 125 15.21 -0.32 8.02
C GLN A 125 14.78 0.66 9.11
N LYS A 126 14.39 1.88 8.74
CA LYS A 126 13.98 2.92 9.70
C LYS A 126 12.73 2.52 10.49
N VAL A 127 11.74 1.90 9.84
CA VAL A 127 10.53 1.39 10.49
C VAL A 127 10.88 0.27 11.48
N ASP A 128 11.73 -0.66 11.08
CA ASP A 128 12.17 -1.79 11.92
C ASP A 128 13.04 -1.36 13.12
N GLU A 129 13.80 -0.26 12.98
CA GLU A 129 14.58 0.33 14.07
C GLU A 129 13.70 1.07 15.08
N THR A 130 12.58 1.65 14.61
CA THR A 130 11.75 2.54 15.42
C THR A 130 10.57 1.83 16.08
N TYR A 131 10.02 0.81 15.42
CA TYR A 131 8.81 0.12 15.89
C TYR A 131 9.04 -1.38 16.11
N ARG A 132 8.17 -1.99 16.92
CA ARG A 132 8.16 -3.42 17.17
C ARG A 132 7.54 -4.17 15.99
N THR A 133 8.32 -4.33 14.94
CA THR A 133 7.94 -5.03 13.71
C THR A 133 8.45 -6.46 13.68
N ILE A 134 7.78 -7.32 12.91
CA ILE A 134 8.33 -8.62 12.52
C ILE A 134 9.38 -8.37 11.44
N LYS A 135 10.67 -8.42 11.82
CA LYS A 135 11.83 -8.07 10.96
C LYS A 135 12.20 -9.17 9.96
N ASP A 136 11.18 -9.71 9.31
CA ASP A 136 11.29 -10.80 8.36
C ASP A 136 10.35 -10.53 7.17
N ARG A 137 10.69 -11.05 5.99
CA ARG A 137 9.85 -10.99 4.79
C ARG A 137 8.40 -11.37 5.06
N LYS A 138 8.18 -12.46 5.83
CA LYS A 138 6.85 -12.99 6.17
C LYS A 138 5.96 -12.00 6.92
N GLY A 139 6.54 -11.01 7.58
CA GLY A 139 5.83 -9.94 8.29
C GLY A 139 5.64 -8.67 7.49
N ARG A 140 5.98 -8.62 6.18
CA ARG A 140 5.91 -7.39 5.38
C ARG A 140 5.12 -7.57 4.10
N ILE A 141 4.16 -6.68 3.88
CA ILE A 141 3.36 -6.57 2.65
C ILE A 141 3.46 -5.15 2.12
N ILE A 142 3.47 -5.00 0.81
CA ILE A 142 3.44 -3.72 0.12
C ILE A 142 2.17 -3.62 -0.72
N ALA A 143 1.48 -2.49 -0.65
CA ALA A 143 0.26 -2.26 -1.41
C ALA A 143 0.15 -0.80 -1.86
N GLY A 144 -0.76 -0.50 -2.78
CA GLY A 144 -0.98 0.88 -3.17
C GLY A 144 -2.04 1.06 -4.24
N LEU A 145 -2.33 2.32 -4.55
CA LEU A 145 -3.29 2.68 -5.59
C LEU A 145 -2.59 3.32 -6.81
N SER A 146 -3.10 3.07 -8.02
CA SER A 146 -2.63 3.73 -9.25
C SER A 146 -1.10 3.58 -9.43
N MET A 147 -0.35 4.69 -9.41
CA MET A 147 1.12 4.68 -9.39
C MET A 147 1.68 3.84 -8.22
N GLY A 148 1.06 3.89 -7.03
CA GLY A 148 1.43 3.07 -5.88
C GLY A 148 1.12 1.59 -6.06
N GLY A 149 0.05 1.26 -6.78
CA GLY A 149 -0.25 -0.11 -7.18
C GLY A 149 0.80 -0.70 -8.12
N HIS A 150 1.28 0.12 -9.08
CA HIS A 150 2.46 -0.22 -9.87
C HIS A 150 3.68 -0.45 -8.97
N GLY A 151 4.00 0.51 -8.09
CA GLY A 151 5.14 0.43 -7.19
C GLY A 151 5.12 -0.83 -6.32
N ALA A 152 3.95 -1.20 -5.80
CA ALA A 152 3.78 -2.40 -4.99
C ALA A 152 4.12 -3.69 -5.78
N MET A 153 3.58 -3.84 -6.99
CA MET A 153 3.85 -5.00 -7.85
C MET A 153 5.31 -5.02 -8.34
N TYR A 154 5.83 -3.87 -8.75
CA TYR A 154 7.19 -3.71 -9.25
C TYR A 154 8.24 -4.03 -8.18
N ILE A 155 8.12 -3.39 -7.00
CA ILE A 155 9.10 -3.55 -5.91
C ILE A 155 9.06 -4.97 -5.35
N SER A 156 7.87 -5.55 -5.08
CA SER A 156 7.77 -6.90 -4.53
C SER A 156 8.34 -7.98 -5.45
N ALA A 157 8.18 -7.83 -6.76
CA ALA A 157 8.77 -8.74 -7.74
C ALA A 157 10.31 -8.68 -7.79
N ARG A 158 10.90 -7.56 -7.37
CA ARG A 158 12.35 -7.32 -7.44
C ARG A 158 13.06 -7.50 -6.09
N HIS A 159 12.30 -7.45 -5.00
CA HIS A 159 12.81 -7.58 -3.62
C HIS A 159 12.11 -8.72 -2.86
N PRO A 160 12.33 -9.97 -3.28
CA PRO A 160 11.69 -11.14 -2.68
C PRO A 160 12.13 -11.43 -1.25
N ASP A 161 13.26 -10.85 -0.84
CA ASP A 161 13.79 -10.91 0.52
C ASP A 161 13.09 -9.95 1.48
N ILE A 162 12.33 -8.97 0.97
CA ILE A 162 11.71 -7.92 1.77
C ILE A 162 10.21 -8.13 1.94
N TYR A 163 9.47 -8.46 0.86
CA TYR A 163 8.01 -8.54 0.85
C TYR A 163 7.50 -9.92 0.50
N CYS A 164 6.54 -10.47 1.28
CA CYS A 164 5.91 -11.76 1.00
C CYS A 164 4.68 -11.64 0.11
N ALA A 165 4.06 -10.45 0.05
CA ALA A 165 2.87 -10.22 -0.75
C ALA A 165 2.81 -8.79 -1.29
N ALA A 166 2.04 -8.62 -2.35
CA ALA A 166 1.72 -7.32 -2.93
C ALA A 166 0.23 -7.15 -3.18
N GLY A 167 -0.25 -5.92 -2.99
CA GLY A 167 -1.62 -5.51 -3.30
C GLY A 167 -1.67 -4.29 -4.22
N SER A 168 -2.61 -4.29 -5.17
CA SER A 168 -2.77 -3.17 -6.09
C SER A 168 -4.22 -2.82 -6.32
N MET A 169 -4.55 -1.53 -6.22
CA MET A 169 -5.87 -0.97 -6.51
C MET A 169 -5.76 -0.05 -7.72
N SER A 170 -6.42 -0.40 -8.83
CA SER A 170 -6.35 0.36 -10.10
C SER A 170 -4.90 0.64 -10.54
N GLY A 171 -3.99 -0.31 -10.37
CA GLY A 171 -2.57 -0.09 -10.58
C GLY A 171 -2.20 0.12 -12.05
N VAL A 172 -1.12 0.87 -12.28
CA VAL A 172 -0.52 1.06 -13.60
C VAL A 172 0.34 -0.17 -13.92
N MET A 173 -0.27 -1.25 -14.44
CA MET A 173 0.41 -2.53 -14.67
C MET A 173 1.29 -2.56 -15.90
N ASP A 174 1.03 -1.69 -16.88
CA ASP A 174 1.85 -1.43 -18.05
C ASP A 174 2.07 0.05 -18.25
N LEU A 175 3.30 0.46 -18.57
CA LEU A 175 3.68 1.85 -18.83
C LEU A 175 3.39 2.29 -20.28
N ASN A 176 2.86 1.41 -21.12
CA ASN A 176 2.39 1.75 -22.45
C ASN A 176 1.12 2.60 -22.36
N THR A 177 1.27 3.92 -22.44
CA THR A 177 0.16 4.87 -22.30
C THR A 177 -0.93 4.72 -23.38
N LYS A 178 -0.65 4.02 -24.49
CA LYS A 178 -1.65 3.69 -25.52
C LYS A 178 -2.73 2.73 -25.01
N LEU A 179 -2.46 1.98 -23.95
CA LEU A 179 -3.42 1.08 -23.31
C LEU A 179 -4.31 1.79 -22.29
N TRP A 180 -3.97 3.03 -21.92
CA TRP A 180 -4.72 3.77 -20.91
C TRP A 180 -5.87 4.52 -21.54
N LYS A 181 -7.03 4.50 -20.91
CA LYS A 181 -8.20 5.26 -21.35
C LYS A 181 -8.11 6.71 -20.86
N VAL A 182 -7.13 7.47 -21.35
CA VAL A 182 -6.82 8.85 -20.92
C VAL A 182 -6.75 9.80 -22.10
N PRO A 183 -6.93 11.14 -21.89
CA PRO A 183 -6.70 12.13 -22.93
C PRO A 183 -5.26 12.08 -23.49
N ALA A 184 -5.10 12.37 -24.76
CA ALA A 184 -3.80 12.29 -25.47
C ALA A 184 -2.71 13.15 -24.80
N ASP A 185 -3.06 14.36 -24.33
CA ASP A 185 -2.10 15.25 -23.68
C ASP A 185 -1.63 14.69 -22.33
N PHE A 186 -2.51 14.00 -21.60
CA PHE A 186 -2.12 13.30 -20.37
C PHE A 186 -1.15 12.16 -20.69
N ALA A 187 -1.48 11.31 -21.67
CA ALA A 187 -0.61 10.24 -22.16
C ALA A 187 0.78 10.78 -22.53
N LYS A 188 0.83 11.79 -23.38
CA LYS A 188 2.07 12.46 -23.80
C LYS A 188 2.88 13.01 -22.62
N SER A 189 2.21 13.56 -21.62
CA SER A 189 2.87 14.03 -20.39
C SER A 189 3.50 12.87 -19.61
N ARG A 190 2.85 11.71 -19.56
CA ARG A 190 3.40 10.51 -18.89
C ARG A 190 4.56 9.94 -19.67
N ASP A 191 4.47 9.84 -20.99
CA ASP A 191 5.57 9.39 -21.86
C ASP A 191 6.82 10.25 -21.67
N LYS A 192 6.67 11.57 -21.62
CA LYS A 192 7.77 12.49 -21.31
C LYS A 192 8.38 12.24 -19.93
N ASN A 193 7.54 11.96 -18.93
CA ASN A 193 8.02 11.65 -17.58
C ASN A 193 8.79 10.32 -17.53
N PHE A 194 8.30 9.29 -18.22
CA PHE A 194 9.02 8.01 -18.31
C PHE A 194 10.35 8.19 -19.02
N ALA A 195 10.39 8.90 -20.14
CA ALA A 195 11.64 9.20 -20.85
C ALA A 195 12.64 9.99 -19.97
N ARG A 196 12.16 10.93 -19.15
CA ARG A 196 13.00 11.67 -18.18
C ARG A 196 13.58 10.75 -17.10
N LEU A 197 12.79 9.79 -16.61
CA LEU A 197 13.21 8.90 -15.52
C LEU A 197 14.05 7.72 -16.02
N LEU A 198 13.67 7.11 -17.15
CA LEU A 198 14.19 5.82 -17.61
C LEU A 198 14.99 5.91 -18.93
N GLY A 199 14.96 7.06 -19.58
CA GLY A 199 15.51 7.25 -20.92
C GLY A 199 14.50 6.93 -22.02
N ALA A 200 14.92 7.02 -23.27
CA ALA A 200 14.08 6.66 -24.40
C ALA A 200 13.71 5.16 -24.33
N PRO A 201 12.45 4.79 -24.65
CA PRO A 201 12.06 3.39 -24.66
C PRO A 201 12.85 2.61 -25.73
N LYS A 202 13.31 1.42 -25.38
CA LYS A 202 14.02 0.53 -26.30
C LYS A 202 13.10 -0.11 -27.33
N ASP A 203 11.83 -0.28 -26.97
CA ASP A 203 10.78 -0.85 -27.80
C ASP A 203 9.57 0.08 -27.81
N THR A 204 9.02 0.32 -28.98
CA THR A 204 7.83 1.20 -29.15
C THR A 204 6.51 0.43 -29.05
N VAL A 205 6.54 -0.90 -29.09
CA VAL A 205 5.36 -1.78 -28.94
C VAL A 205 5.12 -2.07 -27.45
N SER A 206 6.18 -2.38 -26.70
CA SER A 206 6.14 -2.67 -25.26
C SER A 206 7.14 -1.78 -24.51
N PRO A 207 6.90 -0.45 -24.48
CA PRO A 207 7.84 0.49 -23.87
C PRO A 207 8.02 0.18 -22.39
N TYR A 208 9.27 0.17 -21.94
CA TYR A 208 9.63 0.00 -20.51
C TYR A 208 9.13 -1.32 -19.89
N ARG A 209 8.96 -2.40 -20.64
CA ARG A 209 8.40 -3.66 -20.16
C ARG A 209 9.14 -4.23 -18.94
N GLU A 210 10.44 -4.05 -18.85
CA GLU A 210 11.27 -4.45 -17.70
C GLU A 210 10.97 -3.67 -16.40
N TYR A 211 10.27 -2.56 -16.52
CA TYR A 211 9.79 -1.73 -15.40
C TYR A 211 8.30 -1.91 -15.12
N CYS A 212 7.59 -2.73 -15.89
CA CYS A 212 6.15 -2.95 -15.77
C CYS A 212 5.83 -4.22 -14.98
N ALA A 213 4.73 -4.25 -14.26
CA ALA A 213 4.23 -5.47 -13.61
C ALA A 213 4.03 -6.60 -14.61
N VAL A 214 3.46 -6.30 -15.79
CA VAL A 214 3.27 -7.25 -16.91
C VAL A 214 4.57 -7.85 -17.44
N GLY A 215 5.70 -7.18 -17.28
CA GLY A 215 7.01 -7.68 -17.67
C GLY A 215 7.73 -8.48 -16.58
N LEU A 216 7.19 -8.52 -15.37
CA LEU A 216 7.81 -9.14 -14.19
C LEU A 216 7.06 -10.38 -13.70
N VAL A 217 6.09 -10.89 -14.45
CA VAL A 217 5.24 -12.04 -14.03
C VAL A 217 6.06 -13.30 -13.70
N ASP A 218 7.13 -13.58 -14.45
CA ASP A 218 8.01 -14.73 -14.18
C ASP A 218 8.81 -14.55 -12.89
N LYS A 219 9.23 -13.32 -12.57
CA LYS A 219 9.85 -13.00 -11.27
C LYS A 219 8.86 -13.14 -10.12
N MET A 220 7.62 -12.67 -10.29
CA MET A 220 6.56 -12.83 -9.29
C MET A 220 6.34 -14.29 -8.94
N LYS A 221 6.30 -15.18 -9.97
CA LYS A 221 6.19 -16.62 -9.80
C LYS A 221 7.41 -17.20 -9.10
N ALA A 222 8.61 -16.94 -9.61
CA ALA A 222 9.85 -17.49 -9.07
C ALA A 222 10.09 -17.09 -7.61
N ASN A 223 9.65 -15.88 -7.22
CA ASN A 223 9.81 -15.32 -5.89
C ASN A 223 8.67 -15.66 -4.93
N ASP A 224 7.67 -16.41 -5.36
CA ASP A 224 6.48 -16.80 -4.58
C ASP A 224 5.81 -15.60 -3.90
N VAL A 225 5.65 -14.49 -4.63
CA VAL A 225 4.95 -13.31 -4.12
C VAL A 225 3.45 -13.57 -4.16
N LYS A 226 2.76 -13.45 -3.03
CA LYS A 226 1.30 -13.57 -2.96
C LYS A 226 0.66 -12.29 -3.48
N LEU A 227 -0.26 -12.39 -4.43
CA LEU A 227 -0.77 -11.25 -5.19
C LEU A 227 -2.27 -11.08 -5.02
N ILE A 228 -2.70 -9.85 -4.77
CA ILE A 228 -4.08 -9.39 -4.93
C ILE A 228 -4.08 -8.10 -5.72
N PHE A 229 -4.96 -7.97 -6.70
CA PHE A 229 -5.19 -6.69 -7.36
C PHE A 229 -6.63 -6.57 -7.85
N ASP A 230 -7.06 -5.33 -7.97
CA ASP A 230 -8.41 -5.00 -8.38
C ASP A 230 -8.45 -3.76 -9.26
N CYS A 231 -9.51 -3.63 -10.08
CA CYS A 231 -9.72 -2.47 -10.93
C CYS A 231 -11.22 -2.26 -11.19
N GLY A 232 -11.65 -1.02 -11.27
CA GLY A 232 -13.01 -0.68 -11.65
C GLY A 232 -13.29 -0.95 -13.13
N PHE A 233 -14.54 -1.33 -13.48
CA PHE A 233 -14.91 -1.56 -14.90
C PHE A 233 -14.74 -0.30 -15.77
N ASP A 234 -15.01 0.87 -15.19
CA ASP A 234 -14.92 2.16 -15.87
C ASP A 234 -13.59 2.89 -15.60
N ASP A 235 -12.61 2.17 -15.01
CA ASP A 235 -11.31 2.72 -14.70
C ASP A 235 -10.46 2.88 -15.96
N ILE A 236 -9.68 3.95 -15.98
CA ILE A 236 -8.72 4.23 -17.07
C ILE A 236 -7.62 3.18 -17.18
N MET A 237 -7.36 2.41 -16.11
CA MET A 237 -6.33 1.36 -16.03
C MET A 237 -6.88 -0.06 -16.20
N ILE A 238 -8.13 -0.24 -16.61
CA ILE A 238 -8.74 -1.58 -16.67
C ILE A 238 -8.03 -2.51 -17.66
N ALA A 239 -7.60 -1.99 -18.82
CA ALA A 239 -6.95 -2.80 -19.85
C ALA A 239 -5.60 -3.41 -19.37
N PRO A 240 -4.64 -2.64 -18.83
CA PRO A 240 -3.39 -3.21 -18.32
C PRO A 240 -3.59 -4.12 -17.09
N ASN A 241 -4.64 -3.93 -16.27
CA ASN A 241 -4.95 -4.84 -15.17
C ASN A 241 -5.47 -6.19 -15.71
N ARG A 242 -6.32 -6.21 -16.72
CA ARG A 242 -6.75 -7.42 -17.40
C ARG A 242 -5.61 -8.15 -18.08
N GLU A 243 -4.67 -7.43 -18.71
CA GLU A 243 -3.46 -8.00 -19.28
C GLU A 243 -2.63 -8.72 -18.22
N LEU A 244 -2.35 -8.08 -17.09
CA LEU A 244 -1.62 -8.71 -15.98
C LEU A 244 -2.31 -10.00 -15.52
N HIS A 245 -3.63 -9.97 -15.33
CA HIS A 245 -4.43 -11.14 -14.95
C HIS A 245 -4.24 -12.30 -15.94
N GLN A 246 -4.36 -12.04 -17.25
CA GLN A 246 -4.19 -13.07 -18.27
C GLN A 246 -2.76 -13.64 -18.28
N LEU A 247 -1.74 -12.81 -18.12
CA LEU A 247 -0.35 -13.24 -18.07
C LEU A 247 -0.06 -14.11 -16.83
N LEU A 248 -0.60 -13.76 -15.68
CA LEU A 248 -0.47 -14.55 -14.45
C LEU A 248 -1.19 -15.90 -14.55
N LEU A 249 -2.37 -15.94 -15.19
CA LEU A 249 -3.07 -17.20 -15.50
C LEU A 249 -2.22 -18.06 -16.46
N ALA A 250 -1.71 -17.47 -17.52
CA ALA A 250 -0.93 -18.18 -18.54
C ALA A 250 0.37 -18.79 -18.00
N ASN A 251 1.05 -18.10 -17.06
CA ASN A 251 2.26 -18.67 -16.45
C ASN A 251 1.98 -19.49 -15.18
N GLY A 252 0.71 -19.65 -14.77
CA GLY A 252 0.30 -20.43 -13.61
C GLY A 252 0.69 -19.81 -12.27
N THR A 253 0.73 -18.47 -12.14
CA THR A 253 0.94 -17.76 -10.88
C THR A 253 -0.36 -17.60 -10.10
N PRO A 254 -0.49 -18.16 -8.89
CA PRO A 254 -1.68 -17.93 -8.05
C PRO A 254 -1.85 -16.47 -7.67
N HIS A 255 -3.05 -15.93 -7.85
CA HIS A 255 -3.38 -14.55 -7.49
C HIS A 255 -4.89 -14.36 -7.27
N GLU A 256 -5.26 -13.34 -6.51
CA GLU A 256 -6.65 -12.87 -6.42
C GLU A 256 -6.80 -11.64 -7.35
N TYR A 257 -7.74 -11.70 -8.30
CA TYR A 257 -8.11 -10.58 -9.17
C TYR A 257 -9.58 -10.27 -9.03
N ILE A 258 -9.92 -8.98 -8.85
CA ILE A 258 -11.29 -8.54 -8.62
C ILE A 258 -11.62 -7.37 -9.55
N GLU A 259 -12.66 -7.51 -10.36
CA GLU A 259 -13.27 -6.39 -11.08
C GLU A 259 -14.60 -6.02 -10.42
N ARG A 260 -14.84 -4.73 -10.23
CA ARG A 260 -16.06 -4.19 -9.62
C ARG A 260 -16.52 -2.93 -10.35
N PRO A 261 -17.80 -2.52 -10.22
CA PRO A 261 -18.23 -1.20 -10.64
C PRO A 261 -17.40 -0.12 -9.96
N GLY A 262 -16.90 0.86 -10.74
CA GLY A 262 -16.12 1.98 -10.20
C GLY A 262 -15.13 2.56 -11.21
N ARG A 263 -14.53 3.67 -10.82
CA ARG A 263 -13.63 4.48 -11.64
C ARG A 263 -12.30 4.71 -10.92
N HIS A 264 -11.38 5.45 -11.57
CA HIS A 264 -10.07 5.83 -11.02
C HIS A 264 -10.21 6.95 -9.99
N GLU A 265 -10.79 6.66 -8.82
CA GLU A 265 -11.18 7.67 -7.83
C GLU A 265 -11.15 7.14 -6.38
N TRP A 266 -11.07 8.07 -5.43
CA TRP A 266 -10.95 7.75 -4.01
C TRP A 266 -12.09 6.90 -3.44
N PRO A 267 -13.39 7.10 -3.79
CA PRO A 267 -14.47 6.22 -3.32
C PRO A 267 -14.26 4.74 -3.68
N TYR A 268 -13.70 4.48 -4.88
CA TYR A 268 -13.34 3.13 -5.28
C TYR A 268 -12.20 2.56 -4.41
N TRP A 269 -11.12 3.31 -4.24
CA TRP A 269 -9.94 2.86 -3.47
C TRP A 269 -10.21 2.72 -1.98
N GLU A 270 -11.07 3.56 -1.41
CA GLU A 270 -11.54 3.44 -0.02
C GLU A 270 -12.28 2.12 0.22
N ASN A 271 -13.13 1.71 -0.71
CA ASN A 271 -13.77 0.40 -0.67
C ASN A 271 -12.76 -0.72 -0.93
N ALA A 272 -11.91 -0.59 -1.95
CA ALA A 272 -10.95 -1.61 -2.38
C ALA A 272 -9.95 -1.99 -1.28
N VAL A 273 -9.44 -1.02 -0.53
CA VAL A 273 -8.44 -1.27 0.51
C VAL A 273 -8.94 -2.24 1.58
N THR A 274 -10.24 -2.29 1.85
CA THR A 274 -10.81 -3.23 2.84
C THR A 274 -10.70 -4.68 2.39
N TYR A 275 -10.88 -4.97 1.10
CA TYR A 275 -10.67 -6.31 0.53
C TYR A 275 -9.20 -6.69 0.50
N GLN A 276 -8.32 -5.72 0.22
CA GLN A 276 -6.88 -5.92 0.26
C GLN A 276 -6.43 -6.36 1.66
N PHE A 277 -6.89 -5.69 2.72
CA PHE A 277 -6.54 -6.04 4.10
C PHE A 277 -7.08 -7.40 4.54
N LEU A 278 -8.24 -7.84 4.04
CA LEU A 278 -8.74 -9.19 4.27
C LEU A 278 -7.78 -10.24 3.68
N PHE A 279 -7.28 -10.02 2.47
CA PHE A 279 -6.26 -10.87 1.85
C PHE A 279 -4.96 -10.85 2.64
N PHE A 280 -4.49 -9.68 3.06
CA PHE A 280 -3.25 -9.54 3.85
C PHE A 280 -3.32 -10.32 5.16
N GLN A 281 -4.47 -10.29 5.85
CA GLN A 281 -4.68 -11.10 7.05
C GLN A 281 -4.52 -12.61 6.77
N LYS A 282 -5.10 -13.10 5.66
CA LYS A 282 -4.94 -14.52 5.27
C LYS A 282 -3.46 -14.87 5.07
N VAL A 283 -2.71 -14.00 4.37
CA VAL A 283 -1.27 -14.20 4.13
C VAL A 283 -0.49 -14.20 5.44
N PHE A 284 -0.70 -13.21 6.30
CA PHE A 284 0.01 -13.12 7.59
C PHE A 284 -0.30 -14.30 8.51
N LYS A 285 -1.54 -14.77 8.56
CA LYS A 285 -1.91 -15.98 9.31
C LYS A 285 -1.23 -17.23 8.76
N ALA A 286 -1.22 -17.40 7.44
CA ALA A 286 -0.54 -18.52 6.79
C ALA A 286 0.97 -18.53 7.04
N ASN A 287 1.58 -17.35 7.20
CA ASN A 287 3.00 -17.18 7.51
C ASN A 287 3.32 -17.27 9.03
N GLY A 288 2.32 -17.40 9.90
CA GLY A 288 2.51 -17.36 11.35
C GLY A 288 2.94 -15.98 11.89
N SER A 289 2.54 -14.90 11.20
CA SER A 289 2.85 -13.53 11.60
C SER A 289 1.69 -12.83 12.33
N LEU A 290 0.53 -13.50 12.43
CA LEU A 290 -0.65 -13.10 13.21
C LEU A 290 -1.13 -14.25 14.08
#